data_dffe8d3052624945c950fcd59dc551b8
#
_entry.id   dffe8d3052624945c950fcd59dc551b8
#
_cell.length_a   1.000
_cell.length_b   1.000
_cell.length_c   1.000
_cell.angle_alpha   90.00
_cell.angle_beta   90.00
_cell.angle_gamma   90.00
#
_symmetry.space_group_name_H-M   'P 1'
#
loop_
_entity.id
_entity.type
_entity.pdbx_description
1 polymer ?
#
loop_
_entity_poly.entity_id
_entity_poly.type
_entity_poly.pdbx_seq_one_letter_code
_entity_poly.pdbx_strand_id
1 'polypeptide(L)'
;MTLRQCQPMQSPIPTHERRRRTDRRSDGLHPLAGELASAIGRGEVDVLFQPQFSCADGSVTGAGALVRWYHPLRGGIGGDQLFGIAARSGLARQLSRYVLAKALAAASAWPEHMRLSFNITPADLSASDFTDCVAAALARSGFAPERLTLELTEQALVHDLDGSAEQPHMLVDLGIRVALDDFGAGFCNFRYLKKLRLHYIKLDRSMVEGIGHDSRDLEVLRGIVAMANALDLAVIAEGIEMNSQLEAVKREGYASWQGFLGARPLEAARLAELAKA
;
A
#
# COMPACT_ATOMS: atom_id res chain seq x y z
N MET A 1 -43.17 34.98 -50.50
CA MET A 1 -43.18 34.81 -49.01
C MET A 1 -41.75 34.58 -48.57
N THR A 2 -41.21 35.55 -47.89
CA THR A 2 -39.81 35.83 -47.69
C THR A 2 -39.24 35.05 -46.50
N LEU A 3 -38.19 34.26 -46.76
CA LEU A 3 -37.42 33.62 -45.70
C LEU A 3 -36.48 34.65 -45.07
N ARG A 4 -36.67 34.87 -43.75
CA ARG A 4 -35.78 35.70 -42.94
C ARG A 4 -34.58 34.83 -42.49
N GLN A 5 -33.41 35.22 -42.88
CA GLN A 5 -32.11 34.71 -42.40
C GLN A 5 -31.94 35.17 -40.93
N CYS A 6 -31.73 34.20 -40.02
CA CYS A 6 -31.19 34.45 -38.69
C CYS A 6 -29.67 34.36 -38.75
N GLN A 7 -28.99 35.47 -38.50
CA GLN A 7 -27.54 35.50 -38.22
C GLN A 7 -27.29 35.07 -36.76
N PRO A 8 -26.24 34.27 -36.49
CA PRO A 8 -25.83 34.00 -35.13
C PRO A 8 -24.99 35.16 -34.57
N MET A 9 -25.43 35.68 -33.42
CA MET A 9 -24.65 36.59 -32.60
C MET A 9 -23.42 35.92 -32.03
N GLN A 10 -22.24 36.38 -32.40
CA GLN A 10 -20.97 36.04 -31.75
C GLN A 10 -20.83 36.88 -30.49
N SER A 11 -20.88 36.28 -29.33
CA SER A 11 -20.42 36.85 -28.07
C SER A 11 -18.93 36.58 -27.89
N PRO A 12 -18.14 37.58 -27.49
CA PRO A 12 -16.71 37.36 -27.25
C PRO A 12 -16.49 36.57 -25.96
N ILE A 13 -15.75 35.47 -26.06
CA ILE A 13 -15.28 34.68 -24.93
C ILE A 13 -14.19 35.50 -24.22
N PRO A 14 -14.27 35.75 -22.91
CA PRO A 14 -13.19 36.39 -22.18
C PRO A 14 -12.00 35.42 -22.10
N THR A 15 -10.86 35.83 -22.63
CA THR A 15 -9.57 35.22 -22.43
C THR A 15 -9.22 35.27 -20.95
N HIS A 16 -9.47 34.19 -20.23
CA HIS A 16 -8.88 33.97 -18.90
C HIS A 16 -7.38 33.82 -19.06
N GLU A 17 -6.67 34.88 -18.73
CA GLU A 17 -5.25 34.87 -18.39
C GLU A 17 -5.01 33.77 -17.36
N ARG A 18 -4.49 32.63 -17.81
CA ARG A 18 -3.90 31.61 -16.93
C ARG A 18 -2.68 32.26 -16.27
N ARG A 19 -2.89 32.90 -15.12
CA ARG A 19 -1.81 33.19 -14.19
C ARG A 19 -1.14 31.86 -13.90
N ARG A 20 0.08 31.69 -14.41
CA ARG A 20 1.02 30.66 -13.99
C ARG A 20 1.15 30.85 -12.46
N ARG A 21 0.49 30.01 -11.71
CA ARG A 21 0.85 29.74 -10.31
C ARG A 21 2.24 29.13 -10.38
N THR A 22 3.26 29.97 -10.27
CA THR A 22 4.60 29.54 -9.97
C THR A 22 4.51 28.68 -8.70
N ASP A 23 4.88 27.43 -8.89
CA ASP A 23 4.81 26.41 -7.88
C ASP A 23 5.82 26.74 -6.76
N ARG A 24 5.35 27.48 -5.74
CA ARG A 24 6.12 27.76 -4.52
C ARG A 24 6.34 26.51 -3.65
N ARG A 25 5.96 25.31 -4.15
CA ARG A 25 6.18 24.04 -3.46
C ARG A 25 7.57 23.46 -3.63
N SER A 26 8.34 23.90 -4.62
CA SER A 26 9.71 23.39 -4.85
C SER A 26 10.70 23.88 -3.80
N ASP A 27 10.55 25.11 -3.30
CA ASP A 27 11.51 25.67 -2.33
C ASP A 27 11.37 25.08 -0.91
N GLY A 28 10.20 24.48 -0.56
CA GLY A 28 9.99 23.85 0.75
C GLY A 28 10.43 22.39 0.87
N LEU A 29 10.78 21.74 -0.23
CA LEU A 29 11.15 20.32 -0.26
C LEU A 29 12.65 20.09 -0.03
N HIS A 30 13.47 21.00 -0.44
CA HIS A 30 14.92 20.90 -0.28
C HIS A 30 15.38 20.83 1.20
N PRO A 31 14.84 21.64 2.11
CA PRO A 31 15.14 21.50 3.55
C PRO A 31 14.73 20.15 4.12
N LEU A 32 13.50 19.69 3.79
CA LEU A 32 12.99 18.40 4.28
C LEU A 32 13.76 17.20 3.76
N ALA A 33 14.32 17.27 2.54
CA ALA A 33 15.14 16.19 2.01
C ALA A 33 16.46 16.02 2.78
N GLY A 34 17.15 17.12 3.07
CA GLY A 34 18.36 17.12 3.89
C GLY A 34 18.08 16.70 5.35
N GLU A 35 16.94 17.15 5.88
CA GLU A 35 16.48 16.77 7.21
C GLU A 35 16.14 15.27 7.29
N LEU A 36 15.50 14.68 6.25
CA LEU A 36 15.18 13.27 6.20
C LEU A 36 16.42 12.37 6.23
N ALA A 37 17.44 12.69 5.43
CA ALA A 37 18.70 11.93 5.47
C ALA A 37 19.32 11.89 6.88
N SER A 38 19.28 13.02 7.59
CA SER A 38 19.74 13.11 8.97
C SER A 38 18.79 12.43 9.97
N ALA A 39 17.47 12.50 9.75
CA ALA A 39 16.43 11.92 10.61
C ALA A 39 16.52 10.39 10.69
N ILE A 40 16.85 9.74 9.56
CA ILE A 40 17.10 8.28 9.52
C ILE A 40 18.24 7.93 10.51
N GLY A 41 19.32 8.71 10.52
CA GLY A 41 20.44 8.48 11.43
C GLY A 41 20.13 8.81 12.90
N ARG A 42 19.21 9.74 13.17
CA ARG A 42 18.80 10.14 14.53
C ARG A 42 17.68 9.31 15.14
N GLY A 43 17.10 8.36 14.37
CA GLY A 43 15.99 7.53 14.85
C GLY A 43 14.64 8.26 14.94
N GLU A 44 14.47 9.38 14.24
CA GLU A 44 13.20 10.13 14.16
C GLU A 44 12.17 9.44 13.25
N VAL A 45 12.63 8.51 12.41
CA VAL A 45 11.79 7.70 11.54
C VAL A 45 11.48 6.38 12.26
N ASP A 46 10.20 6.13 12.47
CA ASP A 46 9.70 4.95 13.17
C ASP A 46 8.71 4.16 12.33
N VAL A 47 8.31 2.98 12.82
CA VAL A 47 7.35 2.08 12.19
C VAL A 47 6.22 1.79 13.16
N LEU A 48 4.98 2.07 12.72
CA LEU A 48 3.77 1.59 13.35
C LEU A 48 3.25 0.37 12.55
N PHE A 49 2.43 -0.42 13.19
CA PHE A 49 1.91 -1.66 12.63
C PHE A 49 0.39 -1.62 12.62
N GLN A 50 -0.21 -1.74 11.42
CA GLN A 50 -1.66 -1.84 11.24
C GLN A 50 -2.06 -3.31 11.34
N PRO A 51 -2.83 -3.72 12.38
CA PRO A 51 -3.22 -5.12 12.54
C PRO A 51 -4.07 -5.62 11.39
N GLN A 52 -3.83 -6.88 10.99
CA GLN A 52 -4.63 -7.66 10.06
C GLN A 52 -5.32 -8.79 10.80
N PHE A 53 -6.61 -8.97 10.53
CA PHE A 53 -7.47 -9.90 11.25
C PHE A 53 -8.01 -10.98 10.31
N SER A 54 -8.12 -12.20 10.78
CA SER A 54 -8.80 -13.30 10.11
C SER A 54 -10.31 -13.01 9.99
N CYS A 55 -10.89 -13.24 8.82
CA CYS A 55 -12.35 -13.21 8.67
C CYS A 55 -13.03 -14.41 9.34
N ALA A 56 -12.33 -15.52 9.51
CA ALA A 56 -12.90 -16.76 10.04
C ALA A 56 -13.18 -16.68 11.55
N ASP A 57 -12.22 -16.18 12.32
CA ASP A 57 -12.28 -16.21 13.79
C ASP A 57 -11.95 -14.87 14.46
N GLY A 58 -11.58 -13.85 13.70
CA GLY A 58 -11.23 -12.53 14.21
C GLY A 58 -9.83 -12.44 14.85
N SER A 59 -9.03 -13.50 14.82
CA SER A 59 -7.68 -13.51 15.39
C SER A 59 -6.75 -12.57 14.59
N VAL A 60 -5.71 -12.05 15.24
CA VAL A 60 -4.67 -11.26 14.57
C VAL A 60 -3.76 -12.20 13.77
N THR A 61 -3.72 -12.06 12.45
CA THR A 61 -2.92 -12.89 11.54
C THR A 61 -1.59 -12.25 11.15
N GLY A 62 -1.45 -10.95 11.37
CA GLY A 62 -0.26 -10.19 11.01
C GLY A 62 -0.47 -8.69 11.12
N ALA A 63 0.43 -7.93 10.54
CA ALA A 63 0.28 -6.48 10.44
C ALA A 63 1.06 -5.87 9.27
N GLY A 64 0.53 -4.79 8.72
CA GLY A 64 1.20 -3.94 7.74
C GLY A 64 2.12 -2.93 8.42
N ALA A 65 3.36 -2.81 7.93
CA ALA A 65 4.33 -1.83 8.42
C ALA A 65 4.05 -0.45 7.82
N LEU A 66 3.83 0.53 8.67
CA LEU A 66 3.52 1.91 8.30
C LEU A 66 4.58 2.87 8.85
N VAL A 67 5.39 3.43 7.97
CA VAL A 67 6.42 4.39 8.38
C VAL A 67 5.82 5.67 8.92
N ARG A 68 6.47 6.25 9.94
CA ARG A 68 6.16 7.56 10.52
C ARG A 68 7.45 8.32 10.78
N TRP A 69 7.49 9.57 10.39
CA TRP A 69 8.57 10.48 10.77
C TRP A 69 8.04 11.48 11.79
N TYR A 70 8.55 11.40 13.00
CA TYR A 70 8.24 12.33 14.09
C TYR A 70 9.13 13.56 13.99
N HIS A 71 8.75 14.49 13.11
CA HIS A 71 9.52 15.68 12.85
C HIS A 71 9.38 16.69 14.00
N PRO A 72 10.48 17.21 14.57
CA PRO A 72 10.45 18.06 15.78
C PRO A 72 9.53 19.30 15.64
N LEU A 73 9.49 19.90 14.43
CA LEU A 73 8.75 21.14 14.20
C LEU A 73 7.42 20.94 13.42
N ARG A 74 7.21 19.77 12.79
CA ARG A 74 6.06 19.53 11.89
C ARG A 74 5.13 18.44 12.39
N GLY A 75 5.48 17.80 13.51
CA GLY A 75 4.73 16.66 14.01
C GLY A 75 4.89 15.39 13.18
N GLY A 76 3.91 14.49 13.21
CA GLY A 76 3.96 13.21 12.52
C GLY A 76 3.74 13.32 11.02
N ILE A 77 4.72 12.89 10.22
CA ILE A 77 4.65 12.80 8.76
C ILE A 77 4.38 11.34 8.40
N GLY A 78 3.30 11.09 7.65
CA GLY A 78 2.89 9.75 7.22
C GLY A 78 3.68 9.20 6.03
N GLY A 79 3.49 7.91 5.74
CA GLY A 79 4.22 7.17 4.72
C GLY A 79 4.18 7.80 3.33
N ASP A 80 2.99 8.14 2.82
CA ASP A 80 2.82 8.69 1.47
C ASP A 80 3.59 9.99 1.28
N GLN A 81 3.47 10.91 2.25
CA GLN A 81 4.20 12.17 2.21
C GLN A 81 5.70 11.93 2.34
N LEU A 82 6.12 11.02 3.21
CA LEU A 82 7.52 10.70 3.48
C LEU A 82 8.19 10.06 2.25
N PHE A 83 7.57 9.02 1.66
CA PHE A 83 8.08 8.40 0.45
C PHE A 83 8.02 9.35 -0.75
N GLY A 84 7.02 10.24 -0.82
CA GLY A 84 6.98 11.32 -1.80
C GLY A 84 8.16 12.30 -1.68
N ILE A 85 8.60 12.65 -0.48
CA ILE A 85 9.81 13.45 -0.23
C ILE A 85 11.05 12.65 -0.64
N ALA A 86 11.15 11.40 -0.19
CA ALA A 86 12.28 10.53 -0.45
C ALA A 86 12.48 10.26 -1.96
N ALA A 87 11.40 10.03 -2.70
CA ALA A 87 11.47 9.81 -4.15
C ALA A 87 12.04 11.02 -4.90
N ARG A 88 11.58 12.24 -4.57
CA ARG A 88 12.06 13.48 -5.18
C ARG A 88 13.50 13.84 -4.81
N SER A 89 14.03 13.27 -3.75
CA SER A 89 15.39 13.53 -3.26
C SER A 89 16.37 12.37 -3.48
N GLY A 90 15.94 11.31 -4.18
CA GLY A 90 16.79 10.13 -4.42
C GLY A 90 17.04 9.25 -3.19
N LEU A 91 16.25 9.45 -2.11
CA LEU A 91 16.41 8.73 -0.84
C LEU A 91 15.45 7.54 -0.70
N ALA A 92 14.57 7.27 -1.69
CA ALA A 92 13.52 6.26 -1.60
C ALA A 92 14.07 4.88 -1.21
N ARG A 93 15.11 4.38 -1.89
CA ARG A 93 15.72 3.08 -1.57
C ARG A 93 16.37 3.05 -0.18
N GLN A 94 17.03 4.13 0.21
CA GLN A 94 17.65 4.21 1.55
C GLN A 94 16.57 4.15 2.64
N LEU A 95 15.49 4.90 2.46
CA LEU A 95 14.37 4.92 3.38
C LEU A 95 13.70 3.53 3.44
N SER A 96 13.40 2.94 2.28
CA SER A 96 12.77 1.61 2.19
C SER A 96 13.59 0.55 2.94
N ARG A 97 14.90 0.47 2.69
CA ARG A 97 15.82 -0.46 3.38
C ARG A 97 15.87 -0.24 4.89
N TYR A 98 15.89 1.00 5.32
CA TYR A 98 15.87 1.35 6.74
C TYR A 98 14.57 0.89 7.41
N VAL A 99 13.42 1.21 6.79
CA VAL A 99 12.10 0.86 7.31
C VAL A 99 11.90 -0.65 7.34
N LEU A 100 12.30 -1.37 6.27
CA LEU A 100 12.23 -2.83 6.21
C LEU A 100 13.07 -3.48 7.33
N ALA A 101 14.31 -3.05 7.51
CA ALA A 101 15.17 -3.59 8.56
C ALA A 101 14.58 -3.36 9.96
N LYS A 102 14.00 -2.18 10.20
CA LYS A 102 13.36 -1.83 11.48
C LYS A 102 12.07 -2.64 11.70
N ALA A 103 11.25 -2.80 10.66
CA ALA A 103 10.02 -3.60 10.71
C ALA A 103 10.31 -5.08 10.99
N LEU A 104 11.29 -5.67 10.29
CA LEU A 104 11.70 -7.06 10.49
C LEU A 104 12.26 -7.29 11.90
N ALA A 105 13.10 -6.37 12.41
CA ALA A 105 13.63 -6.46 13.76
C ALA A 105 12.52 -6.43 14.83
N ALA A 106 11.49 -5.61 14.65
CA ALA A 106 10.34 -5.57 15.55
C ALA A 106 9.48 -6.85 15.42
N ALA A 107 9.24 -7.33 14.19
CA ALA A 107 8.40 -8.50 13.91
C ALA A 107 9.05 -9.82 14.31
N SER A 108 10.38 -9.89 14.48
CA SER A 108 11.08 -11.13 14.89
C SER A 108 10.62 -11.63 16.27
N ALA A 109 10.14 -10.74 17.13
CA ALA A 109 9.60 -11.10 18.45
C ALA A 109 8.10 -11.51 18.44
N TRP A 110 7.42 -11.47 17.27
CA TRP A 110 6.01 -11.82 17.19
C TRP A 110 5.79 -13.33 17.19
N PRO A 111 4.60 -13.81 17.61
CA PRO A 111 4.21 -15.21 17.47
C PRO A 111 4.42 -15.74 16.06
N GLU A 112 4.80 -17.01 15.91
CA GLU A 112 5.17 -17.62 14.61
C GLU A 112 4.08 -17.55 13.55
N HIS A 113 2.80 -17.56 13.95
CA HIS A 113 1.66 -17.45 13.03
C HIS A 113 1.49 -16.06 12.44
N MET A 114 2.06 -15.01 13.05
CA MET A 114 1.91 -13.63 12.58
C MET A 114 2.84 -13.33 11.40
N ARG A 115 2.27 -12.62 10.43
CA ARG A 115 2.94 -12.16 9.23
C ARG A 115 3.22 -10.66 9.28
N LEU A 116 4.26 -10.25 8.57
CA LEU A 116 4.59 -8.86 8.34
C LEU A 116 4.30 -8.52 6.88
N SER A 117 3.49 -7.51 6.63
CA SER A 117 3.30 -6.91 5.31
C SER A 117 4.13 -5.62 5.18
N PHE A 118 4.78 -5.45 4.03
CA PHE A 118 5.66 -4.33 3.76
C PHE A 118 5.50 -3.82 2.34
N ASN A 119 5.20 -2.52 2.18
CA ASN A 119 5.05 -1.87 0.89
C ASN A 119 6.41 -1.64 0.23
N ILE A 120 6.56 -2.09 -1.02
CA ILE A 120 7.74 -1.83 -1.83
C ILE A 120 7.48 -0.74 -2.86
N THR A 121 8.51 0.04 -3.13
CA THR A 121 8.41 1.20 -4.04
C THR A 121 8.84 0.84 -5.47
N PRO A 122 8.47 1.64 -6.49
CA PRO A 122 9.01 1.48 -7.85
C PRO A 122 10.54 1.53 -7.89
N ALA A 123 11.16 2.30 -6.99
CA ALA A 123 12.62 2.40 -6.89
C ALA A 123 13.26 1.12 -6.35
N ASP A 124 12.54 0.37 -5.51
CA ASP A 124 12.98 -0.95 -5.03
C ASP A 124 12.91 -1.97 -6.17
N LEU A 125 11.78 -2.04 -6.89
CA LEU A 125 11.60 -2.95 -8.03
C LEU A 125 12.62 -2.75 -9.15
N SER A 126 13.03 -1.51 -9.38
CA SER A 126 14.02 -1.16 -10.40
C SER A 126 15.47 -1.43 -9.98
N ALA A 127 15.71 -1.78 -8.71
CA ALA A 127 17.04 -2.01 -8.18
C ALA A 127 17.44 -3.49 -8.33
N SER A 128 18.48 -3.76 -9.11
CA SER A 128 18.97 -5.14 -9.36
C SER A 128 19.42 -5.87 -8.09
N ASP A 129 19.78 -5.13 -7.04
CA ASP A 129 20.24 -5.65 -5.74
C ASP A 129 19.11 -5.75 -4.70
N PHE A 130 17.84 -5.52 -5.08
CA PHE A 130 16.75 -5.46 -4.10
C PHE A 130 16.50 -6.81 -3.42
N THR A 131 16.43 -7.89 -4.20
CA THR A 131 16.24 -9.25 -3.66
C THR A 131 17.35 -9.64 -2.68
N ASP A 132 18.61 -9.34 -3.00
CA ASP A 132 19.75 -9.58 -2.11
C ASP A 132 19.66 -8.78 -0.82
N CYS A 133 19.21 -7.52 -0.93
CA CYS A 133 18.99 -6.66 0.24
C CYS A 133 17.91 -7.21 1.16
N VAL A 134 16.80 -7.72 0.61
CA VAL A 134 15.72 -8.34 1.40
C VAL A 134 16.22 -9.62 2.05
N ALA A 135 16.91 -10.50 1.32
CA ALA A 135 17.50 -11.73 1.85
C ALA A 135 18.47 -11.45 3.01
N ALA A 136 19.35 -10.46 2.84
CA ALA A 136 20.25 -10.03 3.90
C ALA A 136 19.54 -9.44 5.13
N ALA A 137 18.42 -8.72 4.94
CA ALA A 137 17.63 -8.19 6.04
C ALA A 137 16.90 -9.29 6.81
N LEU A 138 16.34 -10.28 6.13
CA LEU A 138 15.76 -11.49 6.73
C LEU A 138 16.79 -12.28 7.53
N ALA A 139 17.96 -12.55 6.94
CA ALA A 139 19.04 -13.26 7.63
C ALA A 139 19.51 -12.55 8.91
N ARG A 140 19.59 -11.20 8.90
CA ARG A 140 19.99 -10.43 10.08
C ARG A 140 18.93 -10.41 11.19
N SER A 141 17.64 -10.39 10.81
CA SER A 141 16.54 -10.34 11.78
C SER A 141 16.15 -11.73 12.32
N GLY A 142 16.51 -12.81 11.64
CA GLY A 142 16.01 -14.14 11.90
C GLY A 142 14.51 -14.33 11.59
N PHE A 143 13.88 -13.39 10.88
CA PHE A 143 12.48 -13.48 10.50
C PHE A 143 12.32 -14.45 9.33
N ALA A 144 11.39 -15.39 9.44
CA ALA A 144 11.18 -16.44 8.43
C ALA A 144 10.60 -15.81 7.13
N PRO A 145 11.19 -16.11 5.95
CA PRO A 145 10.77 -15.51 4.68
C PRO A 145 9.27 -15.71 4.37
N GLU A 146 8.71 -16.87 4.64
CA GLU A 146 7.30 -17.22 4.41
C GLU A 146 6.31 -16.42 5.28
N ARG A 147 6.81 -15.71 6.28
CA ARG A 147 6.04 -14.79 7.11
C ARG A 147 6.09 -13.35 6.60
N LEU A 148 6.99 -13.02 5.64
CA LEU A 148 7.03 -11.72 5.01
C LEU A 148 6.12 -11.69 3.79
N THR A 149 5.27 -10.68 3.68
CA THR A 149 4.50 -10.34 2.48
C THR A 149 5.00 -9.00 1.97
N LEU A 150 5.43 -8.94 0.71
CA LEU A 150 5.78 -7.70 0.04
C LEU A 150 4.60 -7.24 -0.81
N GLU A 151 4.18 -5.99 -0.62
CA GLU A 151 3.00 -5.39 -1.22
C GLU A 151 3.42 -4.46 -2.37
N LEU A 152 2.84 -4.71 -3.55
CA LEU A 152 3.08 -4.00 -4.81
C LEU A 152 1.83 -3.24 -5.20
N THR A 153 1.87 -1.93 -5.32
CA THR A 153 0.75 -1.18 -5.89
C THR A 153 0.67 -1.37 -7.41
N GLU A 154 -0.54 -1.31 -7.98
CA GLU A 154 -0.70 -1.33 -9.45
C GLU A 154 0.15 -0.24 -10.13
N GLN A 155 0.26 0.95 -9.53
CA GLN A 155 1.04 2.06 -10.07
C GLN A 155 2.54 1.75 -10.16
N ALA A 156 3.07 0.94 -9.23
CA ALA A 156 4.48 0.53 -9.26
C ALA A 156 4.81 -0.35 -10.48
N LEU A 157 3.82 -1.05 -11.02
CA LEU A 157 3.95 -2.00 -12.12
C LEU A 157 3.69 -1.39 -13.51
N VAL A 158 3.09 -0.18 -13.58
CA VAL A 158 2.64 0.43 -14.85
C VAL A 158 3.79 0.74 -15.81
N HIS A 159 4.96 1.11 -15.30
CA HIS A 159 6.04 1.63 -16.13
C HIS A 159 6.81 0.54 -16.92
N ASP A 160 6.95 -0.65 -16.37
CA ASP A 160 7.60 -1.78 -17.04
C ASP A 160 7.15 -3.11 -16.43
N LEU A 161 6.07 -3.66 -16.95
CA LEU A 161 5.53 -4.93 -16.45
C LEU A 161 6.48 -6.11 -16.73
N ASP A 162 7.20 -6.10 -17.83
CA ASP A 162 8.05 -7.22 -18.23
C ASP A 162 9.36 -7.23 -17.45
N GLY A 163 10.00 -6.09 -17.27
CA GLY A 163 11.17 -5.94 -16.41
C GLY A 163 10.85 -6.00 -14.92
N SER A 164 9.69 -5.46 -14.51
CA SER A 164 9.26 -5.46 -13.10
C SER A 164 8.80 -6.83 -12.59
N ALA A 165 8.58 -7.84 -13.43
CA ALA A 165 8.13 -9.16 -13.01
C ALA A 165 9.28 -10.05 -12.48
N GLU A 166 10.52 -9.77 -12.84
CA GLU A 166 11.69 -10.59 -12.46
C GLU A 166 11.92 -10.55 -10.93
N GLN A 167 11.97 -9.37 -10.34
CA GLN A 167 12.18 -9.20 -8.91
C GLN A 167 11.12 -9.91 -8.04
N PRO A 168 9.80 -9.75 -8.28
CA PRO A 168 8.76 -10.50 -7.57
C PRO A 168 8.94 -12.03 -7.68
N HIS A 169 9.36 -12.56 -8.82
CA HIS A 169 9.61 -14.00 -8.97
C HIS A 169 10.77 -14.45 -8.10
N MET A 170 11.89 -13.73 -8.11
CA MET A 170 13.04 -14.02 -7.25
C MET A 170 12.67 -13.96 -5.75
N LEU A 171 11.84 -13.02 -5.34
CA LEU A 171 11.36 -12.92 -3.97
C LEU A 171 10.50 -14.13 -3.57
N VAL A 172 9.61 -14.58 -4.46
CA VAL A 172 8.82 -15.80 -4.24
C VAL A 172 9.71 -17.05 -4.15
N ASP A 173 10.78 -17.13 -4.93
CA ASP A 173 11.74 -18.25 -4.85
C ASP A 173 12.52 -18.28 -3.53
N LEU A 174 12.62 -17.13 -2.82
CA LEU A 174 13.11 -17.06 -1.43
C LEU A 174 12.07 -17.49 -0.39
N GLY A 175 10.84 -17.82 -0.80
CA GLY A 175 9.73 -18.16 0.09
C GLY A 175 8.89 -16.96 0.55
N ILE A 176 9.21 -15.74 0.09
CA ILE A 176 8.48 -14.52 0.44
C ILE A 176 7.14 -14.50 -0.30
N ARG A 177 6.10 -14.00 0.36
CA ARG A 177 4.78 -13.82 -0.27
C ARG A 177 4.68 -12.46 -0.96
N VAL A 178 3.93 -12.40 -2.04
CA VAL A 178 3.69 -11.16 -2.79
C VAL A 178 2.19 -10.88 -2.83
N ALA A 179 1.83 -9.63 -2.55
CA ALA A 179 0.47 -9.11 -2.63
C ALA A 179 0.39 -8.00 -3.69
N LEU A 180 -0.72 -7.96 -4.42
CA LEU A 180 -1.09 -6.80 -5.23
C LEU A 180 -1.96 -5.89 -4.37
N ASP A 181 -1.48 -4.67 -4.14
CA ASP A 181 -2.10 -3.67 -3.28
C ASP A 181 -2.90 -2.62 -4.06
N ASP A 182 -3.82 -1.93 -3.38
CA ASP A 182 -4.71 -0.90 -3.94
C ASP A 182 -5.54 -1.38 -5.14
N PHE A 183 -5.88 -2.68 -5.18
CA PHE A 183 -6.64 -3.23 -6.30
C PHE A 183 -8.05 -2.64 -6.35
N GLY A 184 -8.37 -2.00 -7.48
CA GLY A 184 -9.64 -1.33 -7.70
C GLY A 184 -9.62 0.17 -7.49
N ALA A 185 -8.55 0.77 -6.92
CA ALA A 185 -8.42 2.22 -6.78
C ALA A 185 -8.14 2.96 -8.11
N GLY A 186 -7.78 2.22 -9.18
CA GLY A 186 -7.35 2.81 -10.44
C GLY A 186 -7.67 1.96 -11.67
N PHE A 187 -6.73 1.86 -12.58
CA PHE A 187 -6.85 1.03 -13.78
C PHE A 187 -6.50 -0.42 -13.45
N CYS A 188 -7.51 -1.23 -13.16
CA CYS A 188 -7.33 -2.68 -12.99
C CYS A 188 -6.75 -3.32 -14.26
N ASN A 189 -5.49 -3.76 -14.19
CA ASN A 189 -4.88 -4.48 -15.29
C ASN A 189 -4.68 -5.96 -14.95
N PHE A 190 -5.60 -6.80 -15.41
CA PHE A 190 -5.56 -8.25 -15.21
C PHE A 190 -4.29 -8.95 -15.74
N ARG A 191 -3.44 -8.26 -16.53
CA ARG A 191 -2.14 -8.81 -16.94
C ARG A 191 -1.22 -9.07 -15.75
N TYR A 192 -1.32 -8.26 -14.68
CA TYR A 192 -0.51 -8.47 -13.46
C TYR A 192 -0.84 -9.81 -12.82
N LEU A 193 -2.13 -10.16 -12.73
CA LEU A 193 -2.59 -11.42 -12.16
C LEU A 193 -2.11 -12.65 -12.95
N LYS A 194 -1.84 -12.50 -14.25
CA LYS A 194 -1.32 -13.58 -15.10
C LYS A 194 0.20 -13.70 -15.07
N LYS A 195 0.91 -12.58 -14.86
CA LYS A 195 2.37 -12.54 -14.97
C LYS A 195 3.08 -12.71 -13.66
N LEU A 196 2.50 -12.19 -12.58
CA LEU A 196 3.12 -12.21 -11.27
C LEU A 196 2.69 -13.46 -10.48
N ARG A 197 3.61 -14.02 -9.73
CA ARG A 197 3.33 -15.09 -8.76
C ARG A 197 2.82 -14.47 -7.48
N LEU A 198 1.54 -14.08 -7.48
CA LEU A 198 0.88 -13.45 -6.34
C LEU A 198 0.35 -14.50 -5.36
N HIS A 199 0.15 -14.08 -4.12
CA HIS A 199 -0.50 -14.84 -3.06
C HIS A 199 -1.76 -14.15 -2.57
N TYR A 200 -1.78 -12.81 -2.66
CA TYR A 200 -2.88 -11.98 -2.16
C TYR A 200 -3.26 -10.89 -3.15
N ILE A 201 -4.54 -10.52 -3.11
CA ILE A 201 -5.07 -9.27 -3.65
C ILE A 201 -5.63 -8.49 -2.47
N LYS A 202 -5.19 -7.23 -2.29
CA LYS A 202 -5.71 -6.31 -1.29
C LYS A 202 -6.65 -5.34 -1.98
N LEU A 203 -7.91 -5.33 -1.56
CA LEU A 203 -8.90 -4.42 -2.11
C LEU A 203 -8.84 -3.09 -1.39
N ASP A 204 -8.68 -2.03 -2.19
CA ASP A 204 -8.68 -0.66 -1.70
C ASP A 204 -9.97 -0.31 -0.95
N ARG A 205 -9.85 0.59 0.01
CA ARG A 205 -10.96 1.09 0.83
C ARG A 205 -12.16 1.55 -0.02
N SER A 206 -11.93 2.21 -1.17
CA SER A 206 -13.00 2.71 -2.02
C SER A 206 -13.91 1.60 -2.56
N MET A 207 -13.37 0.37 -2.71
CA MET A 207 -14.13 -0.81 -3.12
C MET A 207 -15.01 -1.37 -2.01
N VAL A 208 -14.70 -1.07 -0.75
CA VAL A 208 -15.39 -1.61 0.43
C VAL A 208 -16.36 -0.60 1.06
N GLU A 209 -16.22 0.68 0.75
CA GLU A 209 -17.04 1.76 1.33
C GLU A 209 -18.54 1.58 1.05
N GLY A 210 -18.91 1.18 -0.18
CA GLY A 210 -20.29 0.99 -0.63
C GLY A 210 -20.93 -0.35 -0.28
N ILE A 211 -20.15 -1.33 0.17
CA ILE A 211 -20.54 -2.75 0.25
C ILE A 211 -21.77 -3.02 1.16
N GLY A 212 -22.06 -2.16 2.10
CA GLY A 212 -23.20 -2.29 3.01
C GLY A 212 -24.52 -1.71 2.46
N HIS A 213 -24.48 -0.94 1.37
CA HIS A 213 -25.60 -0.12 0.93
C HIS A 213 -25.90 -0.22 -0.57
N ASP A 214 -24.95 -0.61 -1.42
CA ASP A 214 -25.12 -0.74 -2.87
C ASP A 214 -25.01 -2.21 -3.30
N SER A 215 -26.07 -2.74 -3.91
CA SER A 215 -26.09 -4.09 -4.42
C SER A 215 -25.13 -4.30 -5.60
N ARG A 216 -24.85 -3.25 -6.37
CA ARG A 216 -23.95 -3.32 -7.52
C ARG A 216 -22.49 -3.40 -7.09
N ASP A 217 -22.10 -2.66 -6.05
CA ASP A 217 -20.77 -2.76 -5.45
C ASP A 217 -20.53 -4.16 -4.90
N LEU A 218 -21.53 -4.74 -4.24
CA LEU A 218 -21.48 -6.11 -3.75
C LEU A 218 -21.30 -7.15 -4.88
N GLU A 219 -22.00 -7.00 -6.01
CA GLU A 219 -21.85 -7.90 -7.16
C GLU A 219 -20.45 -7.79 -7.81
N VAL A 220 -19.89 -6.58 -7.90
CA VAL A 220 -18.52 -6.36 -8.38
C VAL A 220 -17.52 -7.07 -7.47
N LEU A 221 -17.67 -6.93 -6.16
CA LEU A 221 -16.80 -7.59 -5.18
C LEU A 221 -16.89 -9.11 -5.24
N ARG A 222 -18.09 -9.69 -5.42
CA ARG A 222 -18.26 -11.12 -5.66
C ARG A 222 -17.51 -11.59 -6.89
N GLY A 223 -17.58 -10.82 -7.98
CA GLY A 223 -16.83 -11.10 -9.20
C GLY A 223 -15.32 -11.13 -8.96
N ILE A 224 -14.79 -10.19 -8.17
CA ILE A 224 -13.37 -10.14 -7.83
C ILE A 224 -12.97 -11.34 -6.95
N VAL A 225 -13.75 -11.68 -5.93
CA VAL A 225 -13.48 -12.84 -5.07
C VAL A 225 -13.52 -14.14 -5.88
N ALA A 226 -14.51 -14.32 -6.76
CA ALA A 226 -14.59 -15.48 -7.62
C ALA A 226 -13.38 -15.60 -8.55
N MET A 227 -12.92 -14.49 -9.12
CA MET A 227 -11.71 -14.44 -9.94
C MET A 227 -10.46 -14.77 -9.12
N ALA A 228 -10.30 -14.19 -7.93
CA ALA A 228 -9.18 -14.45 -7.05
C ALA A 228 -9.10 -15.93 -6.67
N ASN A 229 -10.23 -16.53 -6.27
CA ASN A 229 -10.32 -17.96 -5.96
C ASN A 229 -9.97 -18.85 -7.15
N ALA A 230 -10.36 -18.49 -8.37
CA ALA A 230 -10.00 -19.23 -9.59
C ALA A 230 -8.49 -19.16 -9.91
N LEU A 231 -7.77 -18.22 -9.31
CA LEU A 231 -6.32 -18.02 -9.44
C LEU A 231 -5.54 -18.44 -8.19
N ASP A 232 -6.18 -19.10 -7.22
CA ASP A 232 -5.61 -19.48 -5.92
C ASP A 232 -5.05 -18.29 -5.13
N LEU A 233 -5.67 -17.10 -5.27
CA LEU A 233 -5.31 -15.88 -4.56
C LEU A 233 -6.26 -15.63 -3.38
N ALA A 234 -5.71 -15.32 -2.22
CA ALA A 234 -6.49 -14.89 -1.08
C ALA A 234 -6.79 -13.37 -1.16
N VAL A 235 -8.02 -12.98 -0.78
CA VAL A 235 -8.45 -11.58 -0.81
C VAL A 235 -8.39 -10.98 0.58
N ILE A 236 -7.80 -9.77 0.69
CA ILE A 236 -7.72 -8.98 1.91
C ILE A 236 -8.54 -7.71 1.71
N ALA A 237 -9.44 -7.40 2.64
CA ALA A 237 -10.20 -6.16 2.62
C ALA A 237 -9.49 -5.07 3.42
N GLU A 238 -9.39 -3.86 2.84
CA GLU A 238 -8.80 -2.71 3.50
C GLU A 238 -9.84 -1.67 3.91
N GLY A 239 -9.49 -0.83 4.88
CA GLY A 239 -10.30 0.30 5.29
C GLY A 239 -11.64 -0.08 5.96
N ILE A 240 -11.74 -1.23 6.58
CA ILE A 240 -12.94 -1.63 7.33
C ILE A 240 -13.10 -0.74 8.55
N GLU A 241 -14.17 0.04 8.59
CA GLU A 241 -14.50 0.98 9.67
C GLU A 241 -15.84 0.67 10.36
N MET A 242 -16.71 -0.15 9.73
CA MET A 242 -18.05 -0.48 10.23
C MET A 242 -18.29 -1.99 10.31
N ASN A 243 -19.07 -2.42 11.30
CA ASN A 243 -19.46 -3.83 11.44
C ASN A 243 -20.22 -4.35 10.20
N SER A 244 -21.05 -3.52 9.57
CA SER A 244 -21.75 -3.91 8.34
C SER A 244 -20.81 -4.26 7.21
N GLN A 245 -19.69 -3.55 7.05
CA GLN A 245 -18.63 -3.87 6.08
C GLN A 245 -17.96 -5.21 6.43
N LEU A 246 -17.60 -5.39 7.70
CA LEU A 246 -16.99 -6.64 8.17
C LEU A 246 -17.87 -7.85 7.93
N GLU A 247 -19.16 -7.77 8.25
CA GLU A 247 -20.12 -8.86 8.02
C GLU A 247 -20.29 -9.16 6.51
N ALA A 248 -20.21 -8.14 5.67
CA ALA A 248 -20.25 -8.32 4.22
C ALA A 248 -18.99 -9.06 3.72
N VAL A 249 -17.78 -8.62 4.08
CA VAL A 249 -16.55 -9.29 3.64
C VAL A 249 -16.42 -10.71 4.18
N LYS A 250 -16.87 -10.99 5.40
CA LYS A 250 -16.94 -12.36 5.94
C LYS A 250 -17.84 -13.25 5.11
N ARG A 251 -19.06 -12.76 4.79
CA ARG A 251 -20.04 -13.51 4.01
C ARG A 251 -19.55 -13.82 2.58
N GLU A 252 -18.81 -12.89 1.97
CA GLU A 252 -18.30 -13.05 0.61
C GLU A 252 -16.97 -13.85 0.56
N GLY A 253 -16.48 -14.38 1.69
CA GLY A 253 -15.36 -15.32 1.72
C GLY A 253 -13.97 -14.71 1.64
N TYR A 254 -13.78 -13.49 2.15
CA TYR A 254 -12.46 -12.89 2.27
C TYR A 254 -11.62 -13.65 3.30
N ALA A 255 -10.31 -13.72 3.07
CA ALA A 255 -9.39 -14.40 3.97
C ALA A 255 -9.11 -13.56 5.24
N SER A 256 -8.88 -12.27 5.04
CA SER A 256 -8.55 -11.35 6.14
C SER A 256 -8.98 -9.93 5.82
N TRP A 257 -8.92 -9.08 6.82
CA TRP A 257 -9.27 -7.67 6.73
C TRP A 257 -8.37 -6.81 7.60
N GLN A 258 -8.28 -5.51 7.28
CA GLN A 258 -7.66 -4.49 8.11
C GLN A 258 -8.49 -3.20 8.07
N GLY A 259 -8.45 -2.43 9.15
CA GLY A 259 -9.18 -1.16 9.23
C GLY A 259 -9.32 -0.66 10.66
N PHE A 260 -9.85 0.56 10.79
CA PHE A 260 -9.97 1.21 12.09
C PHE A 260 -11.06 0.61 12.98
N LEU A 261 -11.92 -0.24 12.43
CA LEU A 261 -12.85 -1.03 13.23
C LEU A 261 -12.10 -1.97 14.17
N GLY A 262 -11.03 -2.62 13.72
CA GLY A 262 -10.22 -3.52 14.54
C GLY A 262 -9.24 -2.75 15.42
N ALA A 263 -8.38 -1.98 14.82
CA ALA A 263 -7.44 -1.12 15.53
C ALA A 263 -6.84 -0.05 14.58
N ARG A 264 -6.40 1.07 15.15
CA ARG A 264 -5.52 2.01 14.47
C ARG A 264 -4.09 1.46 14.45
N PRO A 265 -3.17 2.02 13.63
CA PRO A 265 -1.76 1.62 13.67
C PRO A 265 -1.19 1.70 15.11
N LEU A 266 -0.52 0.63 15.53
CA LEU A 266 0.00 0.43 16.88
C LEU A 266 1.53 0.35 16.88
N GLU A 267 2.15 0.63 18.00
CA GLU A 267 3.53 0.26 18.28
C GLU A 267 3.67 -1.28 18.40
N ALA A 268 4.86 -1.80 18.11
CA ALA A 268 5.12 -3.24 18.09
C ALA A 268 4.73 -3.97 19.38
N ALA A 269 4.97 -3.35 20.56
CA ALA A 269 4.63 -3.93 21.86
C ALA A 269 3.11 -4.06 22.03
N ARG A 270 2.34 -3.05 21.63
CA ARG A 270 0.86 -3.07 21.73
C ARG A 270 0.25 -4.07 20.76
N LEU A 271 0.84 -4.21 19.55
CA LEU A 271 0.42 -5.24 18.61
C LEU A 271 0.65 -6.64 19.19
N ALA A 272 1.82 -6.88 19.80
CA ALA A 272 2.12 -8.18 20.43
C ALA A 272 1.19 -8.52 21.59
N GLU A 273 0.69 -7.53 22.33
CA GLU A 273 -0.36 -7.72 23.34
C GLU A 273 -1.70 -8.09 22.69
N LEU A 274 -2.11 -7.34 21.66
CA LEU A 274 -3.35 -7.61 20.92
C LEU A 274 -3.39 -9.02 20.32
N ALA A 275 -2.27 -9.50 19.84
CA ALA A 275 -2.16 -10.84 19.22
C ALA A 275 -2.24 -12.01 20.22
N LYS A 276 -2.21 -11.74 21.51
CA LYS A 276 -2.35 -12.75 22.59
C LYS A 276 -3.76 -12.82 23.15
N ALA A 277 -4.58 -11.82 22.86
CA ALA A 277 -5.95 -11.71 23.37
C ALA A 277 -6.91 -12.52 22.51
#